data_70fa8ac2cf0ad86d9abaf2f7b57ec654
#
_entry.id   70fa8ac2cf0ad86d9abaf2f7b57ec654
#
_cell.length_a   1.000
_cell.length_b   1.000
_cell.length_c   1.000
_cell.angle_alpha   90.00
_cell.angle_beta   90.00
_cell.angle_gamma   90.00
#
_symmetry.space_group_name_H-M   'P 1'
#
loop_
_entity.id
_entity.type
_entity.pdbx_description
1 polymer ?
#
loop_
_entity_poly.entity_id
_entity_poly.type
_entity_poly.pdbx_seq_one_letter_code
_entity_poly.pdbx_strand_id
1 'polypeptide(L)'
;MKRSTDRILTTHVGSLPRPKDLVELYRDNSPDSTLFPHLRSAVAEVVQEQARFGIDIVNDGEFGKAMRSAMDFGAWWSYVYPRLAGYELREEEAKKGRGAWTFGSKERKEFAEFYAAEASAAATASQGGTSTARLYGLTCTAPVNYTGQAAIQRDIQNLKSALTGAQIEEAFMTAVSPATLQILPNAYYKDREEYTWALAEAIREEYRAIVDARFILQIDDPALVDIYDWWFSMNDDIAGFRKWAAFQVEAVNHALEGIPEDRVRFHICWGSWHGPHKGDVGLKDVVDLLLKVKAQAYVIEAGNVRHEHEWKIWKTTKLPEGKVLIPGVVSHATNVLEHPELVADRVVRFAKTIGRENVIAGTDCGLGGRVHPQIAWAKLEALSEGAKLATKELWS
;
A
#
# COMPACT_ATOMS: atom_id res chain seq x y z
N MET A 1 7.03 -16.72 -5.96
CA MET A 1 7.54 -15.38 -6.29
C MET A 1 9.00 -15.49 -6.73
N LYS A 2 9.40 -14.82 -7.81
CA LYS A 2 10.78 -14.79 -8.30
C LYS A 2 11.71 -14.07 -7.32
N ARG A 3 13.01 -14.34 -7.44
CA ARG A 3 14.08 -13.78 -6.62
C ARG A 3 15.18 -13.20 -7.51
N SER A 4 15.99 -12.32 -6.98
CA SER A 4 17.14 -11.70 -7.67
C SER A 4 18.31 -12.67 -7.80
N THR A 5 18.22 -13.67 -8.69
CA THR A 5 19.21 -14.75 -8.82
C THR A 5 20.40 -14.39 -9.69
N ASP A 6 20.20 -13.60 -10.73
CA ASP A 6 21.21 -13.19 -11.74
C ASP A 6 21.34 -11.66 -11.85
N ARG A 7 20.35 -10.95 -11.36
CA ARG A 7 20.30 -9.48 -11.28
C ARG A 7 19.36 -9.03 -10.17
N ILE A 8 19.46 -7.78 -9.77
CA ILE A 8 18.44 -7.16 -8.89
C ILE A 8 17.17 -6.94 -9.68
N LEU A 9 16.09 -7.59 -9.26
CA LEU A 9 14.76 -7.36 -9.79
C LEU A 9 14.19 -6.04 -9.27
N THR A 10 13.28 -5.45 -10.04
CA THR A 10 12.61 -4.17 -9.73
C THR A 10 11.10 -4.33 -9.61
N THR A 11 10.51 -3.60 -8.71
CA THR A 11 9.06 -3.53 -8.50
C THR A 11 8.66 -2.17 -7.90
N HIS A 12 7.39 -2.01 -7.61
CA HIS A 12 6.84 -0.86 -6.86
C HIS A 12 5.70 -1.32 -5.95
N VAL A 13 5.12 -0.41 -5.17
CA VAL A 13 4.09 -0.76 -4.18
C VAL A 13 2.69 -0.94 -4.79
N GLY A 14 2.38 -0.28 -5.89
CA GLY A 14 1.06 -0.51 -6.55
C GLY A 14 0.54 0.70 -7.28
N SER A 15 0.12 1.74 -6.57
CA SER A 15 -0.52 2.90 -7.18
C SER A 15 0.42 3.66 -8.12
N LEU A 16 -0.01 3.84 -9.37
CA LEU A 16 0.69 4.62 -10.40
C LEU A 16 -0.16 5.80 -10.87
N PRO A 17 0.46 6.81 -11.53
CA PRO A 17 -0.27 7.96 -12.04
C PRO A 17 -1.37 7.55 -13.04
N ARG A 18 -2.59 7.93 -12.74
CA ARG A 18 -3.73 7.68 -13.62
C ARG A 18 -3.79 8.70 -14.74
N PRO A 19 -4.19 8.29 -15.96
CA PRO A 19 -4.53 9.22 -17.03
C PRO A 19 -5.63 10.21 -16.56
N LYS A 20 -5.52 11.45 -17.04
CA LYS A 20 -6.42 12.54 -16.62
C LYS A 20 -7.89 12.25 -16.95
N ASP A 21 -8.15 11.72 -18.14
CA ASP A 21 -9.49 11.32 -18.60
C ASP A 21 -10.10 10.23 -17.71
N LEU A 22 -9.32 9.24 -17.27
CA LEU A 22 -9.79 8.23 -16.34
C LEU A 22 -10.18 8.84 -14.98
N VAL A 23 -9.40 9.79 -14.46
CA VAL A 23 -9.73 10.53 -13.23
C VAL A 23 -11.02 11.33 -13.40
N GLU A 24 -11.21 11.98 -14.55
CA GLU A 24 -12.42 12.72 -14.89
C GLU A 24 -13.63 11.79 -14.95
N LEU A 25 -13.53 10.63 -15.59
CA LEU A 25 -14.61 9.63 -15.64
C LEU A 25 -15.03 9.14 -14.25
N TYR A 26 -14.08 8.91 -13.33
CA TYR A 26 -14.39 8.56 -11.95
C TYR A 26 -15.03 9.71 -11.17
N ARG A 27 -14.52 10.94 -11.33
CA ARG A 27 -15.06 12.14 -10.68
C ARG A 27 -16.50 12.38 -11.08
N ASP A 28 -16.79 12.26 -12.37
CA ASP A 28 -18.09 12.57 -12.97
C ASP A 28 -19.09 11.41 -12.82
N ASN A 29 -18.69 10.31 -12.15
CA ASN A 29 -19.46 9.07 -11.99
C ASN A 29 -20.02 8.57 -13.33
N SER A 30 -19.18 8.55 -14.36
CA SER A 30 -19.55 8.11 -15.70
C SER A 30 -20.10 6.69 -15.70
N PRO A 31 -21.05 6.36 -16.58
CA PRO A 31 -21.62 5.02 -16.64
C PRO A 31 -20.56 3.96 -17.00
N ASP A 32 -20.75 2.74 -16.52
CA ASP A 32 -19.86 1.61 -16.73
C ASP A 32 -19.55 1.33 -18.21
N SER A 33 -20.51 1.57 -19.09
CA SER A 33 -20.33 1.43 -20.55
C SER A 33 -19.26 2.37 -21.13
N THR A 34 -19.03 3.49 -20.49
CA THR A 34 -17.97 4.44 -20.87
C THR A 34 -16.70 4.19 -20.06
N LEU A 35 -16.81 4.00 -18.74
CA LEU A 35 -15.69 3.86 -17.84
C LEU A 35 -14.86 2.58 -18.12
N PHE A 36 -15.49 1.41 -18.27
CA PHE A 36 -14.77 0.14 -18.34
C PHE A 36 -13.92 -0.04 -19.59
N PRO A 37 -14.30 0.40 -20.80
CA PRO A 37 -13.39 0.40 -21.94
C PRO A 37 -12.16 1.28 -21.73
N HIS A 38 -12.32 2.49 -21.16
CA HIS A 38 -11.19 3.38 -20.85
C HIS A 38 -10.28 2.79 -19.79
N LEU A 39 -10.85 2.22 -18.72
CA LEU A 39 -10.09 1.53 -17.68
C LEU A 39 -9.23 0.39 -18.26
N ARG A 40 -9.80 -0.42 -19.16
CA ARG A 40 -9.06 -1.51 -19.82
C ARG A 40 -7.89 -0.99 -20.65
N SER A 41 -8.09 0.07 -21.44
CA SER A 41 -7.03 0.70 -22.24
C SER A 41 -5.93 1.26 -21.33
N ALA A 42 -6.31 2.00 -20.30
CA ALA A 42 -5.37 2.59 -19.35
C ALA A 42 -4.53 1.52 -18.63
N VAL A 43 -5.14 0.38 -18.24
CA VAL A 43 -4.39 -0.74 -17.63
C VAL A 43 -3.42 -1.37 -18.64
N ALA A 44 -3.79 -1.51 -19.90
CA ALA A 44 -2.88 -2.01 -20.93
C ALA A 44 -1.67 -1.06 -21.12
N GLU A 45 -1.93 0.23 -21.18
CA GLU A 45 -0.91 1.26 -21.33
C GLU A 45 0.04 1.31 -20.12
N VAL A 46 -0.48 1.28 -18.89
CA VAL A 46 0.37 1.35 -17.69
C VAL A 46 1.26 0.12 -17.51
N VAL A 47 0.80 -1.06 -17.91
CA VAL A 47 1.64 -2.27 -17.91
C VAL A 47 2.80 -2.14 -18.90
N GLN A 48 2.52 -1.64 -20.11
CA GLN A 48 3.57 -1.40 -21.11
C GLN A 48 4.57 -0.32 -20.66
N GLU A 49 4.08 0.75 -20.04
CA GLU A 49 4.95 1.79 -19.48
C GLU A 49 5.86 1.26 -18.38
N GLN A 50 5.35 0.44 -17.45
CA GLN A 50 6.17 -0.22 -16.43
C GLN A 50 7.29 -1.05 -17.07
N ALA A 51 6.96 -1.89 -18.05
CA ALA A 51 7.95 -2.69 -18.78
C ALA A 51 8.97 -1.81 -19.52
N ARG A 52 8.53 -0.72 -20.16
CA ARG A 52 9.40 0.25 -20.84
C ARG A 52 10.40 0.91 -19.89
N PHE A 53 9.99 1.22 -18.66
CA PHE A 53 10.85 1.76 -17.62
C PHE A 53 11.71 0.69 -16.91
N GLY A 54 11.62 -0.57 -17.33
CA GLY A 54 12.44 -1.65 -16.81
C GLY A 54 11.99 -2.13 -15.43
N ILE A 55 10.68 -2.11 -15.17
CA ILE A 55 10.10 -2.72 -13.98
C ILE A 55 9.79 -4.18 -14.29
N ASP A 56 10.34 -5.08 -13.48
CA ASP A 56 10.27 -6.54 -13.68
C ASP A 56 8.97 -7.16 -13.15
N ILE A 57 8.49 -6.66 -12.00
CA ILE A 57 7.28 -7.17 -11.35
C ILE A 57 6.24 -6.04 -11.33
N VAL A 58 5.26 -6.15 -12.21
CA VAL A 58 4.32 -5.09 -12.57
C VAL A 58 2.93 -5.31 -11.96
N ASN A 59 2.07 -4.28 -12.01
CA ASN A 59 0.65 -4.38 -11.69
C ASN A 59 -0.24 -3.55 -12.61
N ASP A 60 -1.53 -3.48 -12.32
CA ASP A 60 -2.54 -2.69 -13.04
C ASP A 60 -2.53 -1.19 -12.72
N GLY A 61 -1.51 -0.69 -12.00
CA GLY A 61 -1.43 0.70 -11.51
C GLY A 61 -2.48 1.06 -10.46
N GLU A 62 -3.27 0.08 -10.01
CA GLU A 62 -4.46 0.25 -9.16
C GLU A 62 -5.56 1.08 -9.83
N PHE A 63 -5.63 1.06 -11.15
CA PHE A 63 -6.55 1.92 -11.89
C PHE A 63 -8.02 1.55 -11.69
N GLY A 64 -8.32 0.31 -11.29
CA GLY A 64 -9.64 -0.11 -10.86
C GLY A 64 -10.11 0.47 -9.53
N LYS A 65 -9.19 1.07 -8.74
CA LYS A 65 -9.50 1.79 -7.50
C LYS A 65 -9.76 3.26 -7.83
N ALA A 66 -11.01 3.71 -7.65
CA ALA A 66 -11.45 5.02 -8.08
C ALA A 66 -10.67 6.17 -7.45
N MET A 67 -9.97 6.95 -8.25
CA MET A 67 -9.33 8.21 -7.88
C MET A 67 -10.09 9.36 -8.55
N ARG A 68 -10.54 10.35 -7.77
CA ARG A 68 -11.40 11.45 -8.25
C ARG A 68 -10.68 12.79 -8.37
N SER A 69 -9.43 12.86 -7.99
CA SER A 69 -8.57 14.03 -8.12
C SER A 69 -7.14 13.58 -8.39
N ALA A 70 -6.29 14.46 -8.90
CA ALA A 70 -4.89 14.13 -9.21
C ALA A 70 -4.08 13.73 -7.96
N MET A 71 -4.44 14.29 -6.80
CA MET A 71 -3.89 13.95 -5.49
C MET A 71 -5.01 13.36 -4.63
N ASP A 72 -4.96 12.06 -4.40
CA ASP A 72 -5.97 11.33 -3.63
C ASP A 72 -5.33 10.23 -2.80
N PHE A 73 -5.04 10.54 -1.54
CA PHE A 73 -4.36 9.65 -0.61
C PHE A 73 -5.22 8.47 -0.14
N GLY A 74 -6.49 8.44 -0.48
CA GLY A 74 -7.43 7.44 0.04
C GLY A 74 -7.92 6.42 -0.96
N ALA A 75 -7.65 6.58 -2.25
CA ALA A 75 -8.20 5.70 -3.28
C ALA A 75 -7.82 4.23 -3.09
N TRP A 76 -6.60 3.95 -2.62
CA TRP A 76 -6.04 2.60 -2.47
C TRP A 76 -6.76 1.74 -1.43
N TRP A 77 -7.40 2.31 -0.40
CA TRP A 77 -8.11 1.55 0.63
C TRP A 77 -9.63 1.79 0.61
N SER A 78 -10.08 2.92 0.11
CA SER A 78 -11.50 3.25 0.04
C SER A 78 -12.26 2.39 -0.96
N TYR A 79 -11.57 1.81 -1.93
CA TYR A 79 -12.13 0.97 -2.99
C TYR A 79 -12.90 -0.25 -2.47
N VAL A 80 -12.54 -0.73 -1.29
CA VAL A 80 -13.05 -2.00 -0.76
C VAL A 80 -14.45 -1.85 -0.17
N TYR A 81 -14.80 -0.69 0.41
CA TYR A 81 -16.10 -0.55 1.08
C TYR A 81 -17.30 -0.70 0.15
N PRO A 82 -17.27 -0.25 -1.11
CA PRO A 82 -18.30 -0.63 -2.09
C PRO A 82 -18.34 -2.11 -2.44
N ARG A 83 -17.31 -2.89 -2.06
CA ARG A 83 -17.22 -4.33 -2.24
C ARG A 83 -17.60 -5.13 -0.97
N LEU A 84 -18.04 -4.44 0.07
CA LEU A 84 -18.48 -5.03 1.33
C LEU A 84 -19.91 -4.63 1.64
N ALA A 85 -20.75 -5.60 2.03
CA ALA A 85 -22.03 -5.35 2.67
C ALA A 85 -21.84 -5.08 4.16
N GLY A 86 -22.89 -4.57 4.82
CA GLY A 86 -22.89 -4.36 6.27
C GLY A 86 -22.58 -2.93 6.70
N TYR A 87 -22.41 -2.00 5.76
CA TYR A 87 -22.11 -0.60 6.06
C TYR A 87 -23.25 0.35 5.69
N GLU A 88 -23.50 1.33 6.53
CA GLU A 88 -24.41 2.44 6.30
C GLU A 88 -23.71 3.79 6.47
N LEU A 89 -24.11 4.78 5.66
CA LEU A 89 -23.64 6.15 5.80
C LEU A 89 -24.43 6.85 6.93
N ARG A 90 -23.72 7.26 7.99
CA ARG A 90 -24.27 8.06 9.10
C ARG A 90 -23.75 9.49 9.00
N GLU A 91 -24.63 10.44 8.69
CA GLU A 91 -24.26 11.84 8.48
C GLU A 91 -23.60 12.49 9.71
N GLU A 92 -24.04 12.11 10.92
CA GLU A 92 -23.46 12.64 12.16
C GLU A 92 -22.01 12.19 12.36
N GLU A 93 -21.66 10.98 11.94
CA GLU A 93 -20.26 10.51 11.94
C GLU A 93 -19.45 11.20 10.85
N ALA A 94 -20.02 11.41 9.67
CA ALA A 94 -19.37 12.12 8.57
C ALA A 94 -18.99 13.55 8.96
N LYS A 95 -19.83 14.25 9.77
CA LYS A 95 -19.54 15.61 10.28
C LYS A 95 -18.32 15.65 11.21
N LYS A 96 -18.00 14.57 11.91
CA LYS A 96 -16.82 14.50 12.80
C LYS A 96 -15.52 14.46 12.00
N GLY A 97 -15.57 14.02 10.74
CA GLY A 97 -14.43 13.96 9.84
C GLY A 97 -13.27 13.08 10.35
N ARG A 98 -12.13 13.20 9.73
CA ARG A 98 -10.91 12.41 10.06
C ARG A 98 -10.47 12.60 11.53
N GLY A 99 -10.77 13.74 12.14
CA GLY A 99 -10.41 14.02 13.53
C GLY A 99 -11.00 13.04 14.54
N ALA A 100 -12.12 12.38 14.20
CA ALA A 100 -12.73 11.37 15.08
C ALA A 100 -11.93 10.05 15.15
N TRP A 101 -11.02 9.81 14.23
CA TRP A 101 -10.23 8.57 14.16
C TRP A 101 -8.84 8.70 14.78
N THR A 102 -8.37 9.92 14.96
CA THR A 102 -7.07 10.21 15.58
C THR A 102 -7.26 10.59 17.03
N PHE A 103 -7.38 9.62 17.91
CA PHE A 103 -7.71 9.80 19.35
C PHE A 103 -6.65 10.56 20.16
N GLY A 104 -5.71 11.20 19.52
CA GLY A 104 -4.73 12.04 20.18
C GLY A 104 -3.31 11.72 19.78
N SER A 105 -3.01 11.90 18.50
CA SER A 105 -1.66 11.87 17.99
C SER A 105 -0.77 12.87 18.71
N LYS A 106 0.34 12.40 19.26
CA LYS A 106 1.36 13.24 19.91
C LYS A 106 1.96 14.21 18.90
N GLU A 107 2.19 13.73 17.68
CA GLU A 107 2.69 14.53 16.57
C GLU A 107 1.74 15.68 16.20
N ARG A 108 0.42 15.40 16.10
CA ARG A 108 -0.57 16.43 15.77
C ARG A 108 -0.67 17.51 16.82
N LYS A 109 -0.40 17.19 18.09
CA LYS A 109 -0.32 18.21 19.14
C LYS A 109 0.95 19.05 19.03
N GLU A 110 2.07 18.41 18.76
CA GLU A 110 3.37 19.09 18.65
C GLU A 110 3.41 20.03 17.42
N PHE A 111 2.84 19.59 16.30
CA PHE A 111 2.80 20.35 15.05
C PHE A 111 1.39 20.88 14.71
N ALA A 112 0.65 21.36 15.73
CA ALA A 112 -0.75 21.77 15.59
C ALA A 112 -0.98 22.85 14.51
N GLU A 113 -0.08 23.83 14.40
CA GLU A 113 -0.17 24.90 13.41
C GLU A 113 0.02 24.37 11.97
N PHE A 114 0.96 23.46 11.78
CA PHE A 114 1.17 22.79 10.49
C PHE A 114 -0.10 22.03 10.06
N TYR A 115 -0.67 21.19 10.93
CA TYR A 115 -1.85 20.42 10.61
C TYR A 115 -3.11 21.28 10.39
N ALA A 116 -3.21 22.42 11.06
CA ALA A 116 -4.29 23.39 10.83
C ALA A 116 -4.17 24.05 9.44
N ALA A 117 -2.95 24.40 9.02
CA ALA A 117 -2.69 24.97 7.70
C ALA A 117 -2.98 23.94 6.58
N GLU A 118 -2.54 22.69 6.74
CA GLU A 118 -2.81 21.61 5.80
C GLU A 118 -4.31 21.31 5.67
N ALA A 119 -5.05 21.28 6.78
CA ALA A 119 -6.49 21.10 6.75
C ALA A 119 -7.20 22.21 5.99
N SER A 120 -6.76 23.47 6.14
CA SER A 120 -7.29 24.61 5.42
C SER A 120 -6.98 24.54 3.92
N ALA A 121 -5.77 24.16 3.55
CA ALA A 121 -5.36 23.98 2.15
C ALA A 121 -6.15 22.84 1.49
N ALA A 122 -6.31 21.70 2.18
CA ALA A 122 -7.11 20.58 1.71
C ALA A 122 -8.59 20.95 1.53
N ALA A 123 -9.18 21.71 2.44
CA ALA A 123 -10.56 22.20 2.33
C ALA A 123 -10.75 23.11 1.11
N THR A 124 -9.76 23.94 0.79
CA THR A 124 -9.78 24.82 -0.39
C THR A 124 -9.60 24.03 -1.70
N ALA A 125 -8.75 23.00 -1.68
CA ALA A 125 -8.49 22.14 -2.86
C ALA A 125 -9.62 21.13 -3.13
N SER A 126 -10.42 20.79 -2.12
CA SER A 126 -11.41 19.70 -2.16
C SER A 126 -12.76 20.06 -2.81
N GLN A 127 -12.85 21.14 -3.57
CA GLN A 127 -14.08 21.45 -4.35
C GLN A 127 -14.50 20.31 -5.31
N GLY A 128 -13.66 19.28 -5.50
CA GLY A 128 -13.94 18.07 -6.27
C GLY A 128 -14.23 16.78 -5.48
N GLY A 129 -14.13 16.82 -4.14
CA GLY A 129 -14.26 15.66 -3.26
C GLY A 129 -13.15 14.62 -3.45
N THR A 130 -12.51 14.20 -2.35
CA THR A 130 -11.58 13.05 -2.37
C THR A 130 -12.36 11.74 -2.25
N SER A 131 -11.78 10.62 -2.67
CA SER A 131 -12.38 9.29 -2.51
C SER A 131 -12.75 8.97 -1.06
N THR A 132 -12.08 9.59 -0.10
CA THR A 132 -12.27 9.38 1.34
C THR A 132 -13.34 10.26 1.98
N ALA A 133 -13.79 11.35 1.35
CA ALA A 133 -14.70 12.32 1.99
C ALA A 133 -16.01 11.69 2.50
N ARG A 134 -16.55 10.71 1.77
CA ARG A 134 -17.76 9.97 2.17
C ARG A 134 -17.51 8.86 3.18
N LEU A 135 -16.26 8.38 3.29
CA LEU A 135 -15.95 7.24 4.15
C LEU A 135 -16.04 7.57 5.63
N TYR A 136 -15.82 8.82 6.01
CA TYR A 136 -15.86 9.24 7.41
C TYR A 136 -17.22 9.02 8.09
N GLY A 137 -18.28 8.82 7.31
CA GLY A 137 -19.61 8.53 7.82
C GLY A 137 -20.01 7.06 7.73
N LEU A 138 -19.20 6.20 7.09
CA LEU A 138 -19.54 4.77 7.01
C LEU A 138 -19.37 4.13 8.39
N THR A 139 -20.42 3.40 8.79
CA THR A 139 -20.44 2.64 10.06
C THR A 139 -20.92 1.22 9.77
N CYS A 140 -20.24 0.23 10.33
CA CYS A 140 -20.68 -1.16 10.27
C CYS A 140 -21.93 -1.33 11.15
N THR A 141 -23.08 -1.65 10.53
CA THR A 141 -24.39 -1.79 11.19
C THR A 141 -25.04 -3.16 10.99
N ALA A 142 -24.43 -4.03 10.19
CA ALA A 142 -24.89 -5.37 9.90
C ALA A 142 -23.71 -6.32 9.66
N PRO A 143 -23.92 -7.64 9.51
CA PRO A 143 -22.85 -8.59 9.19
C PRO A 143 -22.07 -8.18 7.93
N VAL A 144 -20.74 -8.15 8.05
CA VAL A 144 -19.85 -7.86 6.92
C VAL A 144 -19.76 -9.08 6.02
N ASN A 145 -20.03 -8.91 4.72
CA ASN A 145 -19.86 -9.93 3.70
C ASN A 145 -19.20 -9.32 2.45
N TYR A 146 -18.39 -10.10 1.75
CA TYR A 146 -17.79 -9.65 0.50
C TYR A 146 -18.81 -9.70 -0.64
N THR A 147 -18.94 -8.61 -1.38
CA THR A 147 -19.86 -8.43 -2.51
C THR A 147 -19.17 -7.94 -3.78
N GLY A 148 -17.81 -7.94 -3.76
CA GLY A 148 -16.97 -7.39 -4.80
C GLY A 148 -16.57 -8.33 -5.92
N GLN A 149 -17.19 -9.52 -6.03
CA GLN A 149 -16.78 -10.57 -6.98
C GLN A 149 -16.69 -10.06 -8.44
N ALA A 150 -17.70 -9.33 -8.90
CA ALA A 150 -17.69 -8.78 -10.26
C ALA A 150 -16.57 -7.74 -10.48
N ALA A 151 -16.31 -6.91 -9.47
CA ALA A 151 -15.29 -5.88 -9.54
C ALA A 151 -13.88 -6.49 -9.58
N ILE A 152 -13.57 -7.43 -8.69
CA ILE A 152 -12.25 -8.08 -8.68
C ILE A 152 -12.03 -8.91 -9.95
N GLN A 153 -13.04 -9.58 -10.48
CA GLN A 153 -12.92 -10.33 -11.74
C GLN A 153 -12.66 -9.41 -12.92
N ARG A 154 -13.30 -8.25 -13.00
CA ARG A 154 -13.01 -7.24 -14.01
C ARG A 154 -11.55 -6.78 -13.94
N ASP A 155 -11.07 -6.44 -12.74
CA ASP A 155 -9.71 -5.95 -12.53
C ASP A 155 -8.68 -7.04 -12.89
N ILE A 156 -8.93 -8.29 -12.52
CA ILE A 156 -8.14 -9.47 -12.92
C ILE A 156 -8.10 -9.63 -14.45
N GLN A 157 -9.22 -9.51 -15.14
CA GLN A 157 -9.27 -9.67 -16.60
C GLN A 157 -8.55 -8.52 -17.32
N ASN A 158 -8.65 -7.30 -16.82
CA ASN A 158 -7.92 -6.15 -17.36
C ASN A 158 -6.41 -6.40 -17.28
N LEU A 159 -5.88 -6.81 -16.11
CA LEU A 159 -4.47 -7.11 -15.95
C LEU A 159 -4.03 -8.30 -16.80
N LYS A 160 -4.79 -9.41 -16.81
CA LYS A 160 -4.48 -10.57 -17.67
C LYS A 160 -4.35 -10.19 -19.15
N SER A 161 -5.28 -9.37 -19.62
CA SER A 161 -5.27 -8.91 -21.02
C SER A 161 -4.05 -8.02 -21.29
N ALA A 162 -3.71 -7.13 -20.37
CA ALA A 162 -2.58 -6.21 -20.49
C ALA A 162 -1.21 -6.91 -20.51
N LEU A 163 -1.09 -8.08 -19.85
CA LEU A 163 0.14 -8.86 -19.79
C LEU A 163 0.44 -9.65 -21.07
N THR A 164 -0.53 -9.75 -21.99
CA THR A 164 -0.35 -10.51 -23.22
C THR A 164 0.73 -9.86 -24.11
N GLY A 165 1.87 -10.54 -24.28
CA GLY A 165 3.01 -10.04 -25.04
C GLY A 165 3.92 -9.07 -24.29
N ALA A 166 3.65 -8.73 -23.03
CA ALA A 166 4.54 -7.92 -22.20
C ALA A 166 5.78 -8.74 -21.77
N GLN A 167 6.95 -8.10 -21.85
CA GLN A 167 8.21 -8.70 -21.37
C GLN A 167 8.39 -8.31 -19.88
N ILE A 168 7.86 -9.11 -19.00
CA ILE A 168 7.92 -8.93 -17.55
C ILE A 168 8.22 -10.25 -16.85
N GLU A 169 8.66 -10.19 -15.60
CA GLU A 169 8.99 -11.38 -14.82
C GLU A 169 7.77 -11.98 -14.11
N GLU A 170 7.01 -11.14 -13.42
CA GLU A 170 5.80 -11.50 -12.68
C GLU A 170 4.82 -10.33 -12.61
N ALA A 171 3.59 -10.61 -12.21
CA ALA A 171 2.60 -9.57 -11.94
C ALA A 171 1.95 -9.77 -10.57
N PHE A 172 1.55 -8.65 -9.93
CA PHE A 172 0.88 -8.64 -8.65
C PHE A 172 -0.40 -7.80 -8.67
N MET A 173 -1.27 -8.05 -7.70
CA MET A 173 -2.43 -7.20 -7.41
C MET A 173 -2.46 -6.89 -5.92
N THR A 174 -2.92 -5.69 -5.60
CA THR A 174 -2.96 -5.17 -4.23
C THR A 174 -4.35 -5.31 -3.61
N ALA A 175 -4.40 -5.72 -2.35
CA ALA A 175 -5.59 -5.74 -1.53
C ALA A 175 -5.30 -5.19 -0.13
N VAL A 176 -6.33 -4.62 0.50
CA VAL A 176 -6.20 -4.00 1.82
C VAL A 176 -6.24 -5.06 2.94
N SER A 177 -5.55 -4.79 4.05
CA SER A 177 -5.53 -5.67 5.24
C SER A 177 -6.80 -5.55 6.09
N PRO A 178 -7.15 -6.58 6.89
CA PRO A 178 -8.20 -6.48 7.92
C PRO A 178 -7.93 -5.36 8.94
N ALA A 179 -6.66 -5.15 9.32
CA ALA A 179 -6.26 -4.10 10.25
C ALA A 179 -6.60 -2.69 9.75
N THR A 180 -6.42 -2.44 8.46
CA THR A 180 -6.82 -1.17 7.84
C THR A 180 -8.34 -1.04 7.74
N LEU A 181 -9.07 -2.11 7.47
CA LEU A 181 -10.52 -2.09 7.34
C LEU A 181 -11.24 -1.78 8.66
N GLN A 182 -10.72 -2.25 9.78
CA GLN A 182 -11.35 -2.06 11.10
C GLN A 182 -11.30 -0.61 11.64
N ILE A 183 -10.66 0.31 10.92
CA ILE A 183 -10.58 1.73 11.32
C ILE A 183 -11.98 2.35 11.35
N LEU A 184 -12.90 1.92 10.49
CA LEU A 184 -14.26 2.42 10.47
C LEU A 184 -15.04 2.05 11.76
N PRO A 185 -15.99 2.91 12.18
CA PRO A 185 -16.84 2.65 13.33
C PRO A 185 -17.61 1.32 13.22
N ASN A 186 -17.65 0.59 14.32
CA ASN A 186 -18.43 -0.64 14.49
C ASN A 186 -19.61 -0.39 15.44
N ALA A 187 -20.81 -0.66 14.95
CA ALA A 187 -22.06 -0.59 15.75
C ALA A 187 -22.83 -1.94 15.74
N TYR A 188 -22.28 -2.98 15.12
CA TYR A 188 -22.93 -4.29 15.01
C TYR A 188 -22.25 -5.37 15.85
N TYR A 189 -20.94 -5.55 15.70
CA TYR A 189 -20.19 -6.57 16.42
C TYR A 189 -19.95 -6.16 17.86
N LYS A 190 -19.88 -7.14 18.76
CA LYS A 190 -19.72 -6.93 20.20
C LYS A 190 -18.51 -6.08 20.57
N ASP A 191 -17.39 -6.34 19.89
CA ASP A 191 -16.14 -5.63 20.11
C ASP A 191 -15.31 -5.52 18.81
N ARG A 192 -14.16 -4.88 18.91
CA ARG A 192 -13.27 -4.68 17.75
C ARG A 192 -12.61 -6.00 17.30
N GLU A 193 -12.40 -6.94 18.20
CA GLU A 193 -11.78 -8.23 17.86
C GLU A 193 -12.73 -9.05 16.98
N GLU A 194 -14.00 -9.19 17.38
CA GLU A 194 -15.03 -9.86 16.58
C GLU A 194 -15.21 -9.21 15.21
N TYR A 195 -15.22 -7.88 15.19
CA TYR A 195 -15.30 -7.13 13.92
C TYR A 195 -14.10 -7.38 13.01
N THR A 196 -12.87 -7.42 13.56
CA THR A 196 -11.66 -7.71 12.78
C THR A 196 -11.68 -9.13 12.19
N TRP A 197 -12.14 -10.12 12.94
CA TRP A 197 -12.31 -11.47 12.43
C TRP A 197 -13.32 -11.54 11.28
N ALA A 198 -14.45 -10.87 11.40
CA ALA A 198 -15.44 -10.79 10.33
C ALA A 198 -14.89 -10.14 9.06
N LEU A 199 -14.09 -9.08 9.20
CA LEU A 199 -13.40 -8.44 8.09
C LEU A 199 -12.36 -9.37 7.45
N ALA A 200 -11.60 -10.11 8.25
CA ALA A 200 -10.62 -11.08 7.75
C ALA A 200 -11.30 -12.20 6.92
N GLU A 201 -12.44 -12.70 7.37
CA GLU A 201 -13.23 -13.67 6.60
C GLU A 201 -13.76 -13.07 5.29
N ALA A 202 -14.31 -11.87 5.33
CA ALA A 202 -14.88 -11.23 4.16
C ALA A 202 -13.82 -10.96 3.07
N ILE A 203 -12.66 -10.37 3.44
CA ILE A 203 -11.62 -10.00 2.46
C ILE A 203 -10.87 -11.20 1.89
N ARG A 204 -10.91 -12.35 2.56
CA ARG A 204 -10.32 -13.61 2.08
C ARG A 204 -10.81 -13.98 0.69
N GLU A 205 -12.05 -13.66 0.32
CA GLU A 205 -12.59 -13.91 -1.01
C GLU A 205 -11.81 -13.14 -2.09
N GLU A 206 -11.46 -11.86 -1.83
CA GLU A 206 -10.65 -11.07 -2.75
C GLU A 206 -9.22 -11.62 -2.86
N TYR A 207 -8.62 -12.03 -1.73
CA TYR A 207 -7.29 -12.61 -1.69
C TYR A 207 -7.21 -13.89 -2.53
N ARG A 208 -8.17 -14.78 -2.37
CA ARG A 208 -8.26 -16.02 -3.14
C ARG A 208 -8.46 -15.75 -4.64
N ALA A 209 -9.35 -14.83 -4.99
CA ALA A 209 -9.58 -14.48 -6.39
C ALA A 209 -8.29 -14.01 -7.10
N ILE A 210 -7.46 -13.22 -6.42
CA ILE A 210 -6.16 -12.75 -6.95
C ILE A 210 -5.20 -13.93 -7.15
N VAL A 211 -5.04 -14.79 -6.14
CA VAL A 211 -4.09 -15.92 -6.18
C VAL A 211 -4.55 -17.01 -7.16
N ASP A 212 -5.84 -17.31 -7.22
CA ASP A 212 -6.42 -18.25 -8.20
C ASP A 212 -6.25 -17.76 -9.64
N ALA A 213 -6.21 -16.45 -9.83
CA ALA A 213 -5.85 -15.83 -11.10
C ALA A 213 -4.36 -15.95 -11.45
N ARG A 214 -3.52 -16.55 -10.56
CA ARG A 214 -2.09 -16.74 -10.64
C ARG A 214 -1.26 -15.46 -10.49
N PHE A 215 -1.84 -14.40 -9.93
CA PHE A 215 -1.09 -13.21 -9.53
C PHE A 215 -0.48 -13.38 -8.14
N ILE A 216 0.54 -12.57 -7.86
CA ILE A 216 1.03 -12.38 -6.51
C ILE A 216 0.04 -11.46 -5.81
N LEU A 217 -0.41 -11.86 -4.63
CA LEU A 217 -1.20 -11.02 -3.74
C LEU A 217 -0.27 -10.11 -2.96
N GLN A 218 -0.42 -8.80 -3.07
CA GLN A 218 0.13 -7.85 -2.11
C GLN A 218 -0.94 -7.44 -1.11
N ILE A 219 -0.66 -7.60 0.17
CA ILE A 219 -1.52 -7.06 1.24
C ILE A 219 -0.92 -5.73 1.70
N ASP A 220 -1.69 -4.65 1.57
CA ASP A 220 -1.30 -3.32 2.05
C ASP A 220 -1.81 -3.11 3.47
N ASP A 221 -0.91 -2.96 4.42
CA ASP A 221 -1.23 -2.80 5.83
C ASP A 221 -0.46 -1.65 6.50
N PRO A 222 -0.74 -0.40 6.16
CA PRO A 222 -0.17 0.72 6.89
C PRO A 222 -0.69 0.78 8.34
N ALA A 223 -1.90 0.29 8.61
CA ALA A 223 -2.45 0.33 9.95
C ALA A 223 -1.56 -0.40 10.97
N LEU A 224 -0.84 -1.44 10.55
CA LEU A 224 0.07 -2.19 11.43
C LEU A 224 1.14 -1.31 12.09
N VAL A 225 1.49 -0.17 11.50
CA VAL A 225 2.49 0.77 12.04
C VAL A 225 1.90 2.16 12.30
N ASP A 226 1.05 2.68 11.40
CA ASP A 226 0.51 4.02 11.43
C ASP A 226 -0.41 4.27 12.65
N ILE A 227 -1.14 3.24 13.08
CA ILE A 227 -2.03 3.27 14.25
C ILE A 227 -1.29 3.61 15.55
N TYR A 228 0.02 3.37 15.64
CA TYR A 228 0.77 3.74 16.83
C TYR A 228 0.63 5.23 17.15
N ASP A 229 0.88 6.12 16.17
CA ASP A 229 0.73 7.55 16.41
C ASP A 229 -0.73 7.93 16.75
N TRP A 230 -1.70 7.28 16.13
CA TRP A 230 -3.11 7.67 16.29
C TRP A 230 -3.71 7.24 17.61
N TRP A 231 -3.34 6.08 18.18
CA TRP A 231 -4.04 5.50 19.33
C TRP A 231 -3.16 5.27 20.55
N PHE A 232 -1.86 5.19 20.40
CA PHE A 232 -0.94 4.78 21.47
C PHE A 232 0.12 5.83 21.83
N SER A 233 0.48 6.72 20.89
CA SER A 233 1.59 7.66 21.07
C SER A 233 1.38 8.64 22.22
N MET A 234 0.16 9.03 22.52
CA MET A 234 -0.16 9.98 23.59
C MET A 234 0.33 9.53 24.96
N ASN A 235 0.32 8.23 25.22
CA ASN A 235 0.76 7.64 26.48
C ASN A 235 2.08 6.88 26.34
N ASP A 236 2.74 6.98 25.19
CA ASP A 236 3.93 6.21 24.82
C ASP A 236 3.73 4.68 25.05
N ASP A 237 2.49 4.18 24.83
CA ASP A 237 2.08 2.81 25.11
C ASP A 237 2.53 1.83 24.01
N ILE A 238 3.83 1.59 23.94
CA ILE A 238 4.41 0.64 23.00
C ILE A 238 3.97 -0.81 23.31
N ALA A 239 3.73 -1.15 24.56
CA ALA A 239 3.33 -2.49 24.96
C ALA A 239 1.89 -2.81 24.51
N GLY A 240 0.96 -1.88 24.74
CA GLY A 240 -0.42 -1.97 24.26
C GLY A 240 -0.49 -2.01 22.74
N PHE A 241 0.29 -1.17 22.06
CA PHE A 241 0.42 -1.20 20.60
C PHE A 241 0.91 -2.57 20.11
N ARG A 242 1.99 -3.12 20.66
CA ARG A 242 2.52 -4.41 20.23
C ARG A 242 1.52 -5.56 20.45
N LYS A 243 0.74 -5.52 21.54
CA LYS A 243 -0.34 -6.49 21.77
C LYS A 243 -1.41 -6.39 20.68
N TRP A 244 -1.82 -5.16 20.35
CA TRP A 244 -2.78 -4.91 19.27
C TRP A 244 -2.22 -5.37 17.92
N ALA A 245 -0.98 -5.02 17.59
CA ALA A 245 -0.34 -5.40 16.33
C ALA A 245 -0.17 -6.93 16.19
N ALA A 246 0.15 -7.64 17.28
CA ALA A 246 0.21 -9.10 17.28
C ALA A 246 -1.14 -9.74 16.92
N PHE A 247 -2.23 -9.21 17.46
CA PHE A 247 -3.59 -9.64 17.10
C PHE A 247 -3.90 -9.37 15.62
N GLN A 248 -3.48 -8.22 15.06
CA GLN A 248 -3.68 -7.92 13.64
C GLN A 248 -2.93 -8.91 12.73
N VAL A 249 -1.72 -9.30 13.12
CA VAL A 249 -0.95 -10.34 12.40
C VAL A 249 -1.69 -11.69 12.43
N GLU A 250 -2.33 -12.06 13.54
CA GLU A 250 -3.17 -13.27 13.61
C GLU A 250 -4.36 -13.17 12.65
N ALA A 251 -5.05 -12.02 12.60
CA ALA A 251 -6.18 -11.81 11.72
C ALA A 251 -5.77 -11.85 10.22
N VAL A 252 -4.64 -11.24 9.85
CA VAL A 252 -4.08 -11.36 8.49
C VAL A 252 -3.74 -12.81 8.16
N ASN A 253 -3.08 -13.51 9.05
CA ASN A 253 -2.71 -14.92 8.83
C ASN A 253 -3.93 -15.83 8.70
N HIS A 254 -5.01 -15.53 9.41
CA HIS A 254 -6.29 -16.19 9.25
C HIS A 254 -6.90 -15.93 7.86
N ALA A 255 -6.90 -14.68 7.39
CA ALA A 255 -7.36 -14.37 6.04
C ALA A 255 -6.52 -15.07 4.96
N LEU A 256 -5.26 -15.39 5.25
CA LEU A 256 -4.32 -16.09 4.35
C LEU A 256 -4.40 -17.62 4.43
N GLU A 257 -5.26 -18.21 5.27
CA GLU A 257 -5.37 -19.68 5.37
C GLU A 257 -5.70 -20.33 4.02
N GLY A 258 -4.85 -21.31 3.64
CA GLY A 258 -4.95 -22.02 2.36
C GLY A 258 -4.31 -21.30 1.18
N ILE A 259 -3.75 -20.10 1.38
CA ILE A 259 -2.97 -19.36 0.36
C ILE A 259 -1.48 -19.68 0.56
N PRO A 260 -0.76 -20.16 -0.47
CA PRO A 260 0.68 -20.42 -0.37
C PRO A 260 1.46 -19.13 -0.10
N GLU A 261 2.43 -19.18 0.83
CA GLU A 261 3.24 -18.01 1.21
C GLU A 261 4.02 -17.42 0.02
N ASP A 262 4.45 -18.28 -0.93
CA ASP A 262 5.17 -17.86 -2.14
C ASP A 262 4.32 -17.09 -3.16
N ARG A 263 3.03 -16.95 -2.88
CA ARG A 263 2.09 -16.11 -3.64
C ARG A 263 1.73 -14.82 -2.93
N VAL A 264 2.34 -14.52 -1.78
CA VAL A 264 2.00 -13.36 -0.94
C VAL A 264 3.22 -12.49 -0.72
N ARG A 265 3.03 -11.17 -0.87
CA ARG A 265 3.92 -10.13 -0.36
C ARG A 265 3.13 -9.20 0.55
N PHE A 266 3.74 -8.75 1.62
CA PHE A 266 3.09 -7.94 2.65
C PHE A 266 3.78 -6.60 2.76
N HIS A 267 3.01 -5.52 2.59
CA HIS A 267 3.51 -4.15 2.59
C HIS A 267 3.05 -3.41 3.84
N ILE A 268 4.01 -2.79 4.51
CA ILE A 268 3.77 -1.79 5.54
C ILE A 268 4.34 -0.44 5.12
N CYS A 269 3.65 0.61 5.44
CA CYS A 269 4.16 1.98 5.33
C CYS A 269 3.57 2.83 6.48
N TRP A 270 4.29 3.90 6.81
CA TRP A 270 3.89 4.81 7.90
C TRP A 270 2.92 5.89 7.44
N GLY A 271 2.16 5.63 6.39
CA GLY A 271 1.22 6.57 5.80
C GLY A 271 1.86 7.42 4.68
N SER A 272 1.02 7.92 3.79
CA SER A 272 1.49 8.62 2.59
C SER A 272 1.22 10.12 2.61
N TRP A 273 0.81 10.70 3.74
CA TRP A 273 0.65 12.15 3.83
C TRP A 273 2.01 12.84 3.96
N HIS A 274 2.09 14.10 3.54
CA HIS A 274 3.32 14.88 3.60
C HIS A 274 3.45 15.57 4.98
N GLY A 275 3.48 14.78 6.04
CA GLY A 275 3.63 15.24 7.41
C GLY A 275 5.05 15.10 7.96
N PRO A 276 5.26 15.50 9.24
CA PRO A 276 6.56 15.39 9.88
C PRO A 276 7.02 13.95 10.15
N HIS A 277 6.08 13.01 10.31
CA HIS A 277 6.35 11.59 10.62
C HIS A 277 7.22 11.38 11.88
N LYS A 278 7.18 12.34 12.81
CA LYS A 278 7.95 12.28 14.07
C LYS A 278 7.37 11.26 15.04
N GLY A 279 6.06 11.04 14.97
CA GLY A 279 5.31 10.11 15.81
C GLY A 279 5.40 8.64 15.40
N ASP A 280 6.06 8.33 14.30
CA ASP A 280 6.13 6.98 13.76
C ASP A 280 6.80 6.01 14.73
N VAL A 281 6.22 4.81 14.88
CA VAL A 281 6.87 3.70 15.57
C VAL A 281 8.07 3.21 14.76
N GLY A 282 9.18 2.91 15.41
CA GLY A 282 10.37 2.40 14.71
C GLY A 282 10.18 0.95 14.22
N LEU A 283 10.76 0.61 13.06
CA LEU A 283 10.74 -0.76 12.53
C LEU A 283 11.27 -1.78 13.56
N LYS A 284 12.25 -1.41 14.39
CA LYS A 284 12.78 -2.24 15.47
C LYS A 284 11.70 -2.75 16.44
N ASP A 285 10.63 -2.00 16.61
CA ASP A 285 9.56 -2.30 17.56
C ASP A 285 8.47 -3.20 16.97
N VAL A 286 8.52 -3.48 15.66
CA VAL A 286 7.49 -4.25 14.93
C VAL A 286 8.05 -5.34 14.01
N VAL A 287 9.34 -5.35 13.71
CA VAL A 287 9.93 -6.27 12.73
C VAL A 287 9.71 -7.75 13.06
N ASP A 288 9.74 -8.11 14.33
CA ASP A 288 9.46 -9.47 14.79
C ASP A 288 7.99 -9.89 14.59
N LEU A 289 7.06 -8.93 14.62
CA LEU A 289 5.65 -9.15 14.29
C LEU A 289 5.45 -9.21 12.77
N LEU A 290 6.05 -8.29 12.03
CA LEU A 290 6.05 -8.29 10.58
C LEU A 290 6.49 -9.66 10.01
N LEU A 291 7.59 -10.21 10.53
CA LEU A 291 8.13 -11.50 10.08
C LEU A 291 7.27 -12.72 10.45
N LYS A 292 6.21 -12.55 11.26
CA LYS A 292 5.22 -13.60 11.55
C LYS A 292 4.08 -13.65 10.54
N VAL A 293 3.94 -12.65 9.69
CA VAL A 293 2.97 -12.69 8.59
C VAL A 293 3.38 -13.77 7.59
N LYS A 294 2.43 -14.62 7.21
CA LYS A 294 2.62 -15.73 6.25
C LYS A 294 2.75 -15.21 4.81
N ALA A 295 3.84 -14.50 4.55
CA ALA A 295 4.19 -13.97 3.24
C ALA A 295 5.62 -14.36 2.87
N GLN A 296 5.93 -14.53 1.58
CA GLN A 296 7.30 -14.75 1.13
C GLN A 296 8.10 -13.46 1.10
N ALA A 297 7.47 -12.32 0.80
CA ALA A 297 8.17 -11.06 0.73
C ALA A 297 7.56 -10.00 1.64
N TYR A 298 8.42 -9.13 2.15
CA TYR A 298 8.04 -7.98 2.96
C TYR A 298 8.49 -6.69 2.28
N VAL A 299 7.55 -5.77 2.07
CA VAL A 299 7.77 -4.47 1.45
C VAL A 299 7.77 -3.42 2.55
N ILE A 300 8.86 -2.66 2.67
CA ILE A 300 9.05 -1.66 3.73
C ILE A 300 9.60 -0.35 3.18
N GLU A 301 9.30 0.75 3.84
CA GLU A 301 9.92 2.03 3.53
C GLU A 301 11.41 2.03 3.94
N ALA A 302 12.28 2.47 3.05
CA ALA A 302 13.72 2.57 3.31
C ALA A 302 14.43 3.63 2.45
N GLY A 303 13.69 4.43 1.68
CA GLY A 303 14.20 5.47 0.78
C GLY A 303 13.93 6.89 1.27
N ASN A 304 13.00 7.09 2.19
CA ASN A 304 12.71 8.42 2.74
C ASN A 304 13.62 8.76 3.94
N VAL A 305 13.75 10.04 4.20
CA VAL A 305 14.64 10.57 5.24
C VAL A 305 14.28 10.10 6.66
N ARG A 306 13.05 9.65 6.88
CA ARG A 306 12.57 9.21 8.19
C ARG A 306 13.00 7.78 8.50
N HIS A 307 12.90 6.87 7.53
CA HIS A 307 13.08 5.43 7.72
C HIS A 307 14.36 4.86 7.09
N GLU A 308 15.08 5.62 6.23
CA GLU A 308 16.30 5.12 5.57
C GLU A 308 17.32 4.54 6.54
N HIS A 309 17.45 5.11 7.76
CA HIS A 309 18.42 4.65 8.75
C HIS A 309 18.12 3.24 9.32
N GLU A 310 16.90 2.75 9.16
CA GLU A 310 16.41 1.50 9.76
C GLU A 310 16.92 0.23 9.04
N TRP A 311 17.60 0.36 7.89
CA TRP A 311 18.31 -0.76 7.29
C TRP A 311 19.27 -1.45 8.27
N LYS A 312 19.75 -0.73 9.30
CA LYS A 312 20.67 -1.24 10.34
C LYS A 312 20.06 -2.35 11.17
N ILE A 313 18.73 -2.42 11.25
CA ILE A 313 18.00 -3.46 11.99
C ILE A 313 18.32 -4.84 11.43
N TRP A 314 18.48 -4.95 10.12
CA TRP A 314 18.79 -6.21 9.45
C TRP A 314 20.20 -6.75 9.71
N LYS A 315 21.06 -6.00 10.38
CA LYS A 315 22.36 -6.51 10.89
C LYS A 315 22.18 -7.44 12.10
N THR A 316 21.11 -7.28 12.84
CA THR A 316 20.81 -8.05 14.06
C THR A 316 19.54 -8.88 13.96
N THR A 317 18.61 -8.52 13.08
CA THR A 317 17.40 -9.28 12.79
C THR A 317 17.65 -10.15 11.56
N LYS A 318 17.60 -11.46 11.75
CA LYS A 318 17.76 -12.41 10.64
C LYS A 318 16.48 -12.47 9.82
N LEU A 319 16.58 -12.20 8.52
CA LEU A 319 15.51 -12.51 7.59
C LEU A 319 15.36 -14.05 7.53
N PRO A 320 14.14 -14.62 7.74
CA PRO A 320 13.97 -16.07 7.72
C PRO A 320 14.33 -16.65 6.34
N GLU A 321 14.75 -17.91 6.32
CA GLU A 321 15.14 -18.62 5.10
C GLU A 321 14.00 -18.65 4.09
N GLY A 322 14.30 -18.42 2.80
CA GLY A 322 13.33 -18.39 1.73
C GLY A 322 12.54 -17.08 1.61
N LYS A 323 12.67 -16.17 2.58
CA LYS A 323 11.99 -14.86 2.53
C LYS A 323 12.79 -13.85 1.70
N VAL A 324 12.07 -12.85 1.22
CA VAL A 324 12.57 -11.76 0.39
C VAL A 324 12.21 -10.43 1.05
N LEU A 325 13.12 -9.47 1.03
CA LEU A 325 12.85 -8.10 1.40
C LEU A 325 12.74 -7.24 0.13
N ILE A 326 11.73 -6.39 0.10
CA ILE A 326 11.53 -5.39 -0.95
C ILE A 326 11.65 -4.02 -0.29
N PRO A 327 12.90 -3.53 -0.05
CA PRO A 327 13.07 -2.19 0.50
C PRO A 327 12.66 -1.15 -0.53
N GLY A 328 11.92 -0.14 -0.10
CA GLY A 328 11.74 1.07 -0.86
C GLY A 328 13.07 1.80 -0.93
N VAL A 329 13.61 1.98 -2.12
CA VAL A 329 14.86 2.70 -2.37
C VAL A 329 14.63 4.01 -3.11
N VAL A 330 13.37 4.26 -3.43
CA VAL A 330 12.85 5.49 -4.04
C VAL A 330 11.65 5.98 -3.23
N SER A 331 11.69 7.25 -2.81
CA SER A 331 10.68 7.83 -1.92
C SER A 331 9.49 8.42 -2.67
N HIS A 332 8.29 8.21 -2.12
CA HIS A 332 7.05 8.86 -2.54
C HIS A 332 6.83 10.23 -1.88
N ALA A 333 7.59 10.55 -0.81
CA ALA A 333 7.35 11.70 0.06
C ALA A 333 7.95 13.01 -0.47
N THR A 334 8.61 13.00 -1.61
CA THR A 334 9.27 14.19 -2.19
C THR A 334 9.24 14.18 -3.70
N ASN A 335 9.21 15.37 -4.30
CA ASN A 335 9.40 15.57 -5.74
C ASN A 335 10.87 15.53 -6.19
N VAL A 336 11.81 15.48 -5.26
CA VAL A 336 13.24 15.33 -5.60
C VAL A 336 13.47 13.92 -6.12
N LEU A 337 14.15 13.82 -7.27
CA LEU A 337 14.51 12.54 -7.87
C LEU A 337 15.76 11.97 -7.19
N GLU A 338 15.73 10.71 -6.87
CA GLU A 338 16.91 9.98 -6.42
C GLU A 338 17.90 9.83 -7.57
N HIS A 339 19.20 10.07 -7.28
CA HIS A 339 20.25 9.76 -8.24
C HIS A 339 20.40 8.22 -8.35
N PRO A 340 20.58 7.64 -9.55
CA PRO A 340 20.70 6.19 -9.71
C PRO A 340 21.83 5.55 -8.86
N GLU A 341 22.94 6.24 -8.65
CA GLU A 341 24.02 5.77 -7.76
C GLU A 341 23.55 5.69 -6.30
N LEU A 342 22.74 6.65 -5.82
CA LEU A 342 22.15 6.57 -4.47
C LEU A 342 21.19 5.38 -4.35
N VAL A 343 20.39 5.13 -5.38
CA VAL A 343 19.52 3.95 -5.43
C VAL A 343 20.35 2.68 -5.38
N ALA A 344 21.44 2.60 -6.14
CA ALA A 344 22.37 1.47 -6.14
C ALA A 344 22.99 1.26 -4.75
N ASP A 345 23.49 2.31 -4.09
CA ASP A 345 24.05 2.25 -2.75
C ASP A 345 23.06 1.68 -1.73
N ARG A 346 21.79 2.11 -1.81
CA ARG A 346 20.71 1.60 -0.97
C ARG A 346 20.49 0.10 -1.18
N VAL A 347 20.37 -0.34 -2.43
CA VAL A 347 20.19 -1.76 -2.80
C VAL A 347 21.38 -2.61 -2.35
N VAL A 348 22.61 -2.18 -2.65
CA VAL A 348 23.85 -2.90 -2.29
C VAL A 348 23.98 -3.04 -0.78
N ARG A 349 23.58 -2.03 -0.03
CA ARG A 349 23.58 -2.04 1.45
C ARG A 349 22.68 -3.16 2.00
N PHE A 350 21.48 -3.31 1.48
CA PHE A 350 20.60 -4.42 1.84
C PHE A 350 21.16 -5.76 1.35
N ALA A 351 21.58 -5.85 0.10
CA ALA A 351 22.12 -7.07 -0.50
C ALA A 351 23.33 -7.63 0.27
N LYS A 352 24.25 -6.77 0.70
CA LYS A 352 25.40 -7.15 1.54
C LYS A 352 24.98 -7.58 2.96
N THR A 353 23.81 -7.13 3.45
CA THR A 353 23.36 -7.43 4.80
C THR A 353 22.55 -8.73 4.88
N ILE A 354 21.65 -8.98 3.93
CA ILE A 354 20.70 -10.12 3.97
C ILE A 354 20.85 -11.11 2.81
N GLY A 355 21.85 -10.90 1.94
CA GLY A 355 22.08 -11.69 0.73
C GLY A 355 21.39 -11.08 -0.50
N ARG A 356 22.14 -10.96 -1.61
CA ARG A 356 21.67 -10.30 -2.85
C ARG A 356 20.42 -10.92 -3.45
N GLU A 357 20.28 -12.23 -3.35
CA GLU A 357 19.13 -12.97 -3.87
C GLU A 357 17.85 -12.74 -3.06
N ASN A 358 17.96 -12.16 -1.87
CA ASN A 358 16.85 -11.87 -0.97
C ASN A 358 16.37 -10.42 -1.08
N VAL A 359 16.87 -9.65 -2.05
CA VAL A 359 16.52 -8.23 -2.22
C VAL A 359 15.89 -8.01 -3.59
N ILE A 360 14.74 -7.34 -3.62
CA ILE A 360 14.13 -6.79 -4.83
C ILE A 360 14.03 -5.28 -4.60
N ALA A 361 14.48 -4.46 -5.54
CA ALA A 361 14.43 -3.02 -5.42
C ALA A 361 12.99 -2.50 -5.64
N GLY A 362 12.47 -1.71 -4.69
CA GLY A 362 11.10 -1.19 -4.73
C GLY A 362 10.98 0.31 -4.47
N THR A 363 9.74 0.80 -4.42
CA THR A 363 9.39 2.14 -3.94
C THR A 363 8.92 2.08 -2.49
N ASP A 364 9.08 3.17 -1.72
CA ASP A 364 8.61 3.23 -0.33
C ASP A 364 7.10 2.99 -0.22
N CYS A 365 6.33 3.64 -1.09
CA CYS A 365 4.88 3.51 -1.20
C CYS A 365 4.46 3.72 -2.66
N GLY A 366 3.15 3.69 -2.92
CA GLY A 366 2.59 4.01 -4.24
C GLY A 366 2.92 5.45 -4.66
N LEU A 367 3.23 5.66 -5.93
CA LEU A 367 3.57 6.98 -6.49
C LEU A 367 2.35 7.72 -7.05
N GLY A 368 1.31 6.97 -7.45
CA GLY A 368 0.09 7.55 -7.99
C GLY A 368 -0.69 8.36 -6.95
N GLY A 369 -1.01 9.62 -7.28
CA GLY A 369 -1.68 10.53 -6.36
C GLY A 369 -0.82 11.03 -5.20
N ARG A 370 0.49 10.85 -5.27
CA ARG A 370 1.46 11.30 -4.26
C ARG A 370 2.43 12.33 -4.81
N VAL A 371 2.94 12.09 -6.00
CA VAL A 371 3.83 13.00 -6.73
C VAL A 371 3.26 13.27 -8.12
N HIS A 372 3.77 14.31 -8.79
CA HIS A 372 3.34 14.62 -10.15
C HIS A 372 3.62 13.43 -11.10
N PRO A 373 2.74 13.13 -12.08
CA PRO A 373 2.92 11.98 -12.98
C PRO A 373 4.30 11.86 -13.63
N GLN A 374 4.85 12.96 -14.15
CA GLN A 374 6.19 12.98 -14.73
C GLN A 374 7.27 12.62 -13.70
N ILE A 375 7.13 13.07 -12.46
CA ILE A 375 8.06 12.76 -11.37
C ILE A 375 7.97 11.28 -11.01
N ALA A 376 6.75 10.71 -10.95
CA ALA A 376 6.56 9.30 -10.66
C ALA A 376 7.29 8.40 -11.66
N TRP A 377 7.16 8.67 -12.96
CA TRP A 377 7.83 7.90 -14.00
C TRP A 377 9.36 8.07 -13.96
N ALA A 378 9.85 9.30 -13.76
CA ALA A 378 11.28 9.56 -13.60
C ALA A 378 11.87 8.85 -12.35
N LYS A 379 11.10 8.71 -11.28
CA LYS A 379 11.50 7.92 -10.11
C LYS A 379 11.60 6.42 -10.41
N LEU A 380 10.69 5.86 -11.21
CA LEU A 380 10.78 4.47 -11.66
C LEU A 380 11.97 4.23 -12.61
N GLU A 381 12.29 5.22 -13.44
CA GLU A 381 13.50 5.18 -14.28
C GLU A 381 14.77 5.15 -13.40
N ALA A 382 14.87 6.05 -12.42
CA ALA A 382 15.99 6.07 -11.47
C ALA A 382 16.10 4.75 -10.66
N LEU A 383 14.96 4.15 -10.30
CA LEU A 383 14.91 2.83 -9.66
C LEU A 383 15.53 1.75 -10.55
N SER A 384 15.12 1.68 -11.81
CA SER A 384 15.62 0.69 -12.77
C SER A 384 17.11 0.88 -13.08
N GLU A 385 17.54 2.12 -13.27
CA GLU A 385 18.96 2.43 -13.52
C GLU A 385 19.82 2.08 -12.29
N GLY A 386 19.38 2.43 -11.10
CA GLY A 386 20.07 2.09 -9.86
C GLY A 386 20.16 0.58 -9.62
N ALA A 387 19.10 -0.17 -9.93
CA ALA A 387 19.10 -1.63 -9.85
C ALA A 387 20.12 -2.26 -10.82
N LYS A 388 20.27 -1.70 -12.03
CA LYS A 388 21.32 -2.11 -12.99
C LYS A 388 22.73 -1.85 -12.48
N LEU A 389 22.96 -0.69 -11.86
CA LEU A 389 24.24 -0.36 -11.23
C LEU A 389 24.56 -1.30 -10.07
N ALA A 390 23.59 -1.55 -9.19
CA ALA A 390 23.72 -2.50 -8.09
C ALA A 390 23.98 -3.93 -8.58
N THR A 391 23.32 -4.35 -9.66
CA THR A 391 23.55 -5.65 -10.30
C THR A 391 25.00 -5.78 -10.74
N LYS A 392 25.52 -4.78 -11.45
CA LYS A 392 26.92 -4.78 -11.90
C LYS A 392 27.89 -4.91 -10.75
N GLU A 393 27.64 -4.26 -9.61
CA GLU A 393 28.50 -4.37 -8.42
C GLU A 393 28.41 -5.74 -7.73
N LEU A 394 27.20 -6.30 -7.65
CA LEU A 394 26.93 -7.50 -6.86
C LEU A 394 27.25 -8.81 -7.61
N TRP A 395 27.32 -8.80 -8.92
CA TRP A 395 27.61 -9.99 -9.77
C TRP A 395 28.91 -9.84 -10.57
N SER A 396 29.73 -8.80 -10.26
CA SER A 396 31.09 -8.62 -10.82
C SER A 396 32.10 -9.63 -10.26
#